data_580ba02e3508668fc70996351fb50cca
#
_entry.id   580ba02e3508668fc70996351fb50cca
#
_cell.length_a   1.000
_cell.length_b   1.000
_cell.length_c   1.000
_cell.angle_alpha   90.00
_cell.angle_beta   90.00
_cell.angle_gamma   90.00
#
_symmetry.space_group_name_H-M   'P 1'
#
loop_
_entity.id
_entity.type
_entity.pdbx_description
1 polymer ?
#
loop_
_entity_poly.entity_id
_entity_poly.type
_entity_poly.pdbx_seq_one_letter_code
_entity_poly.pdbx_strand_id
1 'polypeptide(L)'
;MSYPYFKRILFSYDERTREKMLTYFSNWMRTQTVKSLIPTVNPVTKSITKSRPQIPKMIRGEVWKKYNGLSVYGSCYCCKRTLDVFDTWNAGHVVPYSHGGPNTVTNLRPICQACNQSMGTENLYDFKKTFYSDK
;
A
#
# COMPACT_ATOMS: atom_id res chain seq x y z
N MET A 1 17.81 -17.53 -5.36
CA MET A 1 19.21 -17.12 -5.26
C MET A 1 20.08 -18.31 -4.94
N SER A 2 21.11 -18.56 -5.74
CA SER A 2 22.00 -19.68 -5.47
C SER A 2 22.95 -19.34 -4.33
N TYR A 3 23.34 -20.37 -3.60
CA TYR A 3 24.23 -20.20 -2.45
C TYR A 3 25.56 -19.52 -2.79
N PRO A 4 26.25 -19.87 -3.90
CA PRO A 4 27.49 -19.18 -4.26
C PRO A 4 27.32 -17.69 -4.51
N TYR A 5 26.21 -17.29 -5.10
CA TYR A 5 25.91 -15.89 -5.37
C TYR A 5 25.69 -15.13 -4.07
N PHE A 6 24.92 -15.70 -3.15
CA PHE A 6 24.68 -15.11 -1.84
C PHE A 6 25.98 -14.92 -1.05
N LYS A 7 26.85 -15.92 -1.08
CA LYS A 7 28.14 -15.88 -0.40
C LYS A 7 29.03 -14.76 -0.95
N ARG A 8 29.02 -14.59 -2.27
CA ARG A 8 29.82 -13.54 -2.93
C ARG A 8 29.33 -12.15 -2.51
N ILE A 9 28.03 -11.93 -2.48
CA ILE A 9 27.46 -10.66 -2.04
C ILE A 9 27.80 -10.42 -0.57
N LEU A 10 27.67 -11.45 0.26
CA LEU A 10 27.91 -11.36 1.69
C LEU A 10 29.31 -10.84 1.99
N PHE A 11 30.32 -11.31 1.26
CA PHE A 11 31.69 -10.89 1.50
C PHE A 11 32.02 -9.48 1.00
N SER A 12 31.12 -8.86 0.24
CA SER A 12 31.30 -7.47 -0.19
C SER A 12 30.93 -6.46 0.88
N TYR A 13 30.30 -6.91 1.97
CA TYR A 13 29.86 -6.04 3.05
C TYR A 13 30.83 -6.07 4.24
N ASP A 14 30.71 -5.07 5.11
CA ASP A 14 31.49 -5.04 6.34
C ASP A 14 31.04 -6.16 7.30
N GLU A 15 31.86 -6.44 8.30
CA GLU A 15 31.61 -7.55 9.22
C GLU A 15 30.26 -7.43 9.94
N ARG A 16 29.93 -6.23 10.40
CA ARG A 16 28.69 -5.99 11.13
C ARG A 16 27.45 -6.22 10.27
N THR A 17 27.48 -5.73 9.03
CA THR A 17 26.40 -5.95 8.07
C THR A 17 26.29 -7.42 7.71
N ARG A 18 27.45 -8.08 7.56
CA ARG A 18 27.52 -9.50 7.25
C ARG A 18 26.86 -10.36 8.33
N GLU A 19 27.10 -10.05 9.60
CA GLU A 19 26.46 -10.74 10.71
C GLU A 19 24.94 -10.60 10.68
N LYS A 20 24.44 -9.40 10.40
CA LYS A 20 23.00 -9.15 10.28
C LYS A 20 22.39 -9.96 9.14
N MET A 21 23.08 -10.03 8.01
CA MET A 21 22.62 -10.79 6.85
C MET A 21 22.59 -12.28 7.13
N LEU A 22 23.58 -12.80 7.83
CA LEU A 22 23.63 -14.20 8.22
C LEU A 22 22.51 -14.56 9.20
N THR A 23 22.21 -13.68 10.14
CA THR A 23 21.10 -13.87 11.08
C THR A 23 19.77 -13.89 10.33
N TYR A 24 19.58 -12.94 9.42
CA TYR A 24 18.38 -12.88 8.60
C TYR A 24 18.21 -14.16 7.78
N PHE A 25 19.28 -14.61 7.13
CA PHE A 25 19.26 -15.81 6.31
C PHE A 25 18.94 -17.05 7.15
N SER A 26 19.54 -17.18 8.33
CA SER A 26 19.26 -18.29 9.25
C SER A 26 17.79 -18.31 9.67
N ASN A 27 17.23 -17.15 9.99
CA ASN A 27 15.82 -17.04 10.35
C ASN A 27 14.90 -17.40 9.17
N TRP A 28 15.29 -16.96 7.96
CA TRP A 28 14.54 -17.30 6.76
C TRP A 28 14.53 -18.81 6.51
N MET A 29 15.70 -19.45 6.62
CA MET A 29 15.83 -20.89 6.44
C MET A 29 14.99 -21.66 7.48
N ARG A 30 15.02 -21.22 8.71
CA ARG A 30 14.23 -21.81 9.79
C ARG A 30 12.74 -21.71 9.49
N THR A 31 12.29 -20.55 9.01
CA THR A 31 10.90 -20.31 8.65
C THR A 31 10.45 -21.22 7.51
N GLN A 32 11.30 -21.42 6.50
CA GLN A 32 11.00 -22.32 5.40
C GLN A 32 10.88 -23.77 5.85
N THR A 33 11.78 -24.20 6.73
CA THR A 33 11.76 -25.54 7.28
C THR A 33 10.47 -25.79 8.08
N VAL A 34 10.07 -24.82 8.89
CA VAL A 34 8.83 -24.93 9.66
C VAL A 34 7.61 -25.02 8.73
N LYS A 35 7.60 -24.21 7.67
CA LYS A 35 6.51 -24.26 6.70
C LYS A 35 6.39 -25.60 6.02
N SER A 36 7.50 -26.26 5.72
CA SER A 36 7.46 -27.57 5.07
C SER A 36 7.06 -28.67 6.05
N LEU A 37 7.32 -28.49 7.34
CA LEU A 37 6.93 -29.46 8.37
C LEU A 37 5.48 -29.33 8.80
N ILE A 38 4.85 -28.16 8.56
CA ILE A 38 3.47 -27.91 8.96
C ILE A 38 2.67 -27.46 7.72
N PRO A 39 2.43 -28.38 6.78
CA PRO A 39 1.76 -28.00 5.53
C PRO A 39 0.27 -27.69 5.70
N THR A 40 -0.31 -28.06 6.80
CA THR A 40 -1.76 -27.96 7.00
C THR A 40 -2.19 -26.84 7.91
N VAL A 41 -1.25 -26.12 8.44
CA VAL A 41 -1.59 -25.02 9.30
C VAL A 41 -1.75 -23.76 8.45
N ASN A 42 -2.51 -23.32 8.22
CA ASN A 42 -3.39 -23.19 7.69
C ASN A 42 -3.99 -22.00 7.50
N PRO A 43 -4.07 -21.69 6.34
CA PRO A 43 -4.64 -20.47 5.81
C PRO A 43 -6.09 -20.29 6.24
N VAL A 44 -6.66 -21.29 6.86
CA VAL A 44 -8.06 -21.26 7.26
C VAL A 44 -8.36 -20.14 8.24
N THR A 45 -7.45 -19.90 9.17
CA THR A 45 -7.64 -18.84 10.14
C THR A 45 -7.56 -17.44 9.53
N LYS A 46 -6.88 -17.31 8.41
CA LYS A 46 -6.80 -16.03 7.72
C LYS A 46 -8.01 -15.73 6.85
N SER A 47 -8.75 -16.76 6.47
CA SER A 47 -9.92 -16.58 5.64
C SER A 47 -11.13 -16.07 6.41
N ILE A 48 -11.06 -16.06 7.73
CA ILE A 48 -12.16 -15.63 8.58
C ILE A 48 -12.29 -14.09 8.58
N THR A 49 -11.18 -13.38 8.42
CA THR A 49 -11.25 -11.94 8.27
C THR A 49 -11.36 -11.62 6.78
N LYS A 50 -12.54 -11.25 6.34
CA LYS A 50 -12.72 -10.77 4.98
C LYS A 50 -11.89 -9.52 4.82
N SER A 51 -10.72 -9.67 4.20
CA SER A 51 -9.93 -8.52 3.88
C SER A 51 -10.71 -7.67 2.87
N ARG A 52 -10.69 -6.36 3.09
CA ARG A 52 -11.30 -5.40 2.18
C ARG A 52 -10.74 -5.61 0.78
N PRO A 53 -11.61 -5.71 -0.26
CA PRO A 53 -11.14 -5.85 -1.64
C PRO A 53 -10.22 -4.71 -2.00
N GLN A 54 -9.11 -5.03 -2.65
CA GLN A 54 -8.18 -4.01 -3.11
C GLN A 54 -8.74 -3.33 -4.37
N ILE A 55 -8.49 -2.03 -4.48
CA ILE A 55 -8.87 -1.29 -5.67
C ILE A 55 -7.97 -1.77 -6.82
N PRO A 56 -8.57 -2.22 -7.95
CA PRO A 56 -7.76 -2.68 -9.08
C PRO A 56 -6.84 -1.59 -9.61
N LYS A 57 -5.66 -1.98 -10.07
CA LYS A 57 -4.67 -1.04 -10.63
C LYS A 57 -5.23 -0.23 -11.79
N MET A 58 -6.06 -0.86 -12.61
CA MET A 58 -6.70 -0.19 -13.74
C MET A 58 -7.56 0.98 -13.26
N ILE A 59 -8.37 0.76 -12.23
CA ILE A 59 -9.22 1.80 -11.66
C ILE A 59 -8.39 2.92 -11.04
N ARG A 60 -7.32 2.57 -10.33
CA ARG A 60 -6.40 3.58 -9.79
C ARG A 60 -5.81 4.44 -10.91
N GLY A 61 -5.42 3.82 -12.00
CA GLY A 61 -4.89 4.55 -13.16
C GLY A 61 -5.91 5.50 -13.77
N GLU A 62 -7.16 5.06 -13.89
CA GLU A 62 -8.22 5.90 -14.42
C GLU A 62 -8.55 7.09 -13.50
N VAL A 63 -8.51 6.88 -12.19
CA VAL A 63 -8.69 7.96 -11.21
C VAL A 63 -7.59 9.00 -11.38
N TRP A 64 -6.34 8.57 -11.50
CA TRP A 64 -5.22 9.49 -11.70
C TRP A 64 -5.40 10.30 -12.98
N LYS A 65 -5.69 9.63 -14.09
CA LYS A 65 -5.90 10.29 -15.39
C LYS A 65 -7.03 11.32 -15.35
N LYS A 66 -8.11 10.98 -14.67
CA LYS A 66 -9.28 11.87 -14.61
C LYS A 66 -8.96 13.20 -13.92
N TYR A 67 -8.12 13.17 -12.88
CA TYR A 67 -7.85 14.37 -12.09
C TYR A 67 -6.51 15.03 -12.39
N ASN A 68 -5.53 14.26 -12.87
CA ASN A 68 -4.17 14.75 -13.10
C ASN A 68 -3.68 14.56 -14.53
N GLY A 69 -4.49 13.96 -15.40
CA GLY A 69 -4.13 13.72 -16.79
C GLY A 69 -2.99 12.73 -16.93
N LEU A 70 -2.15 12.95 -17.91
CA LEU A 70 -1.00 12.10 -18.18
C LEU A 70 0.27 12.57 -17.45
N SER A 71 0.11 13.49 -16.52
CA SER A 71 1.25 14.01 -15.76
C SER A 71 1.71 13.01 -14.71
N VAL A 72 3.03 13.00 -14.46
CA VAL A 72 3.63 12.22 -13.36
C VAL A 72 3.28 12.87 -12.03
N TYR A 73 3.10 14.19 -12.01
CA TYR A 73 2.76 14.94 -10.81
C TYR A 73 1.31 15.39 -10.83
N GLY A 74 0.71 15.40 -9.67
CA GLY A 74 -0.66 15.86 -9.48
C GLY A 74 -0.81 16.48 -8.10
N SER A 75 -2.05 16.67 -7.69
CA SER A 75 -2.30 17.26 -6.37
C SER A 75 -3.36 16.48 -5.62
N CYS A 76 -3.22 16.46 -4.29
CA CYS A 76 -4.19 15.86 -3.40
C CYS A 76 -5.53 16.59 -3.55
N TYR A 77 -6.60 15.83 -3.67
CA TYR A 77 -7.94 16.40 -3.83
C TYR A 77 -8.34 17.26 -2.62
N CYS A 78 -7.87 16.90 -1.44
CA CYS A 78 -8.21 17.61 -0.20
C CYS A 78 -7.25 18.76 0.12
N CYS A 79 -5.99 18.45 0.40
CA CYS A 79 -5.03 19.44 0.90
C CYS A 79 -4.19 20.11 -0.17
N LYS A 80 -4.32 19.69 -1.42
CA LYS A 80 -3.60 20.23 -2.57
C LYS A 80 -2.09 19.96 -2.57
N ARG A 81 -1.60 19.13 -1.67
CA ARG A 81 -0.19 18.72 -1.66
C ARG A 81 0.15 18.03 -2.98
N THR A 82 1.36 18.27 -3.47
CA THR A 82 1.83 17.61 -4.70
C THR A 82 1.92 16.10 -4.48
N LEU A 83 1.37 15.35 -5.43
CA LEU A 83 1.43 13.89 -5.47
C LEU A 83 2.26 13.44 -6.65
N ASP A 84 2.89 12.29 -6.49
CA ASP A 84 3.66 11.62 -7.53
C ASP A 84 2.96 10.31 -7.86
N VAL A 85 2.75 10.04 -9.15
CA VAL A 85 2.04 8.82 -9.59
C VAL A 85 2.75 7.54 -9.15
N PHE A 86 4.06 7.59 -8.95
CA PHE A 86 4.85 6.43 -8.52
C PHE A 86 5.02 6.34 -7.00
N ASP A 87 4.59 7.37 -6.28
CA ASP A 87 4.75 7.44 -4.84
C ASP A 87 3.45 7.06 -4.11
N THR A 88 3.38 7.38 -2.84
CA THR A 88 2.33 6.95 -1.92
C THR A 88 1.04 7.77 -2.00
N TRP A 89 0.47 7.90 -3.18
CA TRP A 89 -0.87 8.46 -3.28
C TRP A 89 -1.92 7.38 -3.07
N ASN A 90 -3.09 7.78 -2.63
CA ASN A 90 -4.19 6.86 -2.38
C ASN A 90 -5.41 7.23 -3.22
N ALA A 91 -6.15 6.21 -3.66
CA ALA A 91 -7.47 6.42 -4.24
C ALA A 91 -8.48 6.40 -3.09
N GLY A 92 -8.84 7.60 -2.62
CA GLY A 92 -9.75 7.73 -1.49
C GLY A 92 -11.20 7.66 -1.90
N HIS A 93 -12.00 6.92 -1.13
CA HIS A 93 -13.43 6.80 -1.39
C HIS A 93 -14.16 8.06 -0.97
N VAL A 94 -15.04 8.57 -1.84
CA VAL A 94 -15.96 9.67 -1.48
C VAL A 94 -16.96 9.16 -0.45
N VAL A 95 -17.70 8.12 -0.82
CA VAL A 95 -18.54 7.38 0.14
C VAL A 95 -17.67 6.24 0.66
N PRO A 96 -17.44 6.15 1.98
CA PRO A 96 -16.58 5.11 2.53
C PRO A 96 -17.01 3.71 2.15
N TYR A 97 -16.03 2.83 1.95
CA TYR A 97 -16.31 1.43 1.65
C TYR A 97 -17.19 0.80 2.73
N SER A 98 -16.97 1.14 4.00
CA SER A 98 -17.76 0.65 5.12
C SER A 98 -19.24 1.08 5.06
N HIS A 99 -19.53 2.12 4.29
CA HIS A 99 -20.90 2.62 4.09
C HIS A 99 -21.45 2.27 2.70
N GLY A 100 -20.86 1.26 2.07
CA GLY A 100 -21.32 0.78 0.76
C GLY A 100 -20.75 1.51 -0.44
N GLY A 101 -19.72 2.33 -0.26
CA GLY A 101 -19.07 3.03 -1.36
C GLY A 101 -18.35 2.08 -2.31
N PRO A 102 -18.64 2.12 -3.62
CA PRO A 102 -18.03 1.20 -4.58
C PRO A 102 -16.60 1.60 -4.97
N ASN A 103 -15.87 0.62 -5.51
CA ASN A 103 -14.52 0.84 -6.05
C ASN A 103 -14.63 1.28 -7.52
N THR A 104 -15.23 2.43 -7.76
CA THR A 104 -15.42 2.98 -9.10
C THR A 104 -14.74 4.33 -9.24
N VAL A 105 -14.38 4.69 -10.48
CA VAL A 105 -13.71 5.97 -10.75
C VAL A 105 -14.53 7.14 -10.23
N THR A 106 -15.85 7.05 -10.30
CA THR A 106 -16.75 8.13 -9.85
C THR A 106 -16.73 8.32 -8.33
N ASN A 107 -16.40 7.27 -7.58
CA ASN A 107 -16.36 7.31 -6.11
C ASN A 107 -14.95 7.42 -5.54
N LEU A 108 -13.96 7.62 -6.38
CA LEU A 108 -12.57 7.67 -5.95
C LEU A 108 -11.90 8.98 -6.33
N ARG A 109 -11.02 9.46 -5.49
CA ARG A 109 -10.26 10.70 -5.72
C ARG A 109 -8.80 10.49 -5.34
N PRO A 110 -7.85 11.13 -6.05
CA PRO A 110 -6.44 11.03 -5.67
C PRO A 110 -6.18 11.91 -4.45
N ILE A 111 -5.77 11.28 -3.36
CA ILE A 111 -5.47 11.97 -2.11
C ILE A 111 -4.14 11.48 -1.55
N CYS A 112 -3.53 12.29 -0.69
CA CYS A 112 -2.31 11.88 -0.02
C CYS A 112 -2.63 10.90 1.12
N GLN A 113 -1.61 10.18 1.55
CA GLN A 113 -1.77 9.20 2.62
C GLN A 113 -2.26 9.85 3.92
N ALA A 114 -1.76 11.04 4.24
CA ALA A 114 -2.14 11.75 5.45
C ALA A 114 -3.64 12.07 5.46
N CYS A 115 -4.18 12.60 4.35
CA CYS A 115 -5.60 12.88 4.23
C CYS A 115 -6.43 11.59 4.31
N ASN A 116 -5.96 10.53 3.66
CA ASN A 116 -6.67 9.25 3.69
C ASN A 116 -6.77 8.68 5.10
N GLN A 117 -5.69 8.76 5.86
CA GLN A 117 -5.67 8.28 7.23
C GLN A 117 -6.52 9.15 8.16
N SER A 118 -6.43 10.47 8.00
CA SER A 118 -7.19 11.42 8.83
C SER A 118 -8.69 11.33 8.57
N MET A 119 -9.07 11.09 7.32
CA MET A 119 -10.48 10.99 6.93
C MET A 119 -11.16 9.76 7.54
N GLY A 120 -10.45 8.65 7.64
CA GLY A 120 -11.00 7.40 8.16
C GLY A 120 -12.23 6.96 7.39
N THR A 121 -13.37 6.86 8.08
CA THR A 121 -14.64 6.45 7.48
C THR A 121 -15.58 7.62 7.20
N GLU A 122 -15.07 8.84 7.23
CA GLU A 122 -15.86 10.03 6.93
C GLU A 122 -16.02 10.21 5.44
N ASN A 123 -17.10 10.87 5.01
CA ASN A 123 -17.29 11.23 3.61
C ASN A 123 -16.22 12.22 3.19
N LEU A 124 -15.62 11.99 2.03
CA LEU A 124 -14.49 12.80 1.57
C LEU A 124 -14.87 14.28 1.38
N TYR A 125 -16.04 14.55 0.84
CA TYR A 125 -16.48 15.93 0.65
C TYR A 125 -16.70 16.64 1.98
N ASP A 126 -17.25 15.95 2.96
CA ASP A 126 -17.46 16.49 4.31
C ASP A 126 -16.12 16.75 4.99
N PHE A 127 -15.19 15.82 4.88
CA PHE A 127 -13.84 15.98 5.40
C PHE A 127 -13.13 17.19 4.78
N LYS A 128 -13.20 17.30 3.45
CA LYS A 128 -12.59 18.41 2.74
C LYS A 128 -13.22 19.74 3.17
N LYS A 129 -14.53 19.78 3.28
CA LYS A 129 -15.25 20.98 3.69
C LYS A 129 -14.87 21.41 5.10
N THR A 130 -14.71 20.46 6.03
CA THR A 130 -14.38 20.74 7.41
C THR A 130 -12.96 21.27 7.57
N PHE A 131 -11.99 20.64 6.92
CA PHE A 131 -10.56 20.93 7.16
C PHE A 131 -9.89 21.75 6.06
N TYR A 132 -10.41 21.74 4.86
CA TYR A 132 -9.80 22.37 3.71
C TYR A 132 -10.79 23.20 2.88
N SER A 133 -11.81 23.70 3.55
CA SER A 133 -12.80 24.54 2.86
C SER A 133 -12.13 25.80 2.35
N ASP A 134 -12.34 25.97 1.14
CA ASP A 134 -11.90 27.05 0.30
C ASP A 134 -11.16 28.19 0.86
N LYS A 135 -9.95 28.15 0.58
CA LYS A 135 -9.18 29.37 0.57
C LYS A 135 -8.79 29.68 -0.86
#